data_36a67632c34ef1ba114359d2a4da1ec7
#
_entry.id   36a67632c34ef1ba114359d2a4da1ec7
#
_cell.length_a   1.000
_cell.length_b   1.000
_cell.length_c   1.000
_cell.angle_alpha   90.00
_cell.angle_beta   90.00
_cell.angle_gamma   90.00
#
_symmetry.space_group_name_H-M   'P 1'
#
loop_
_entity.id
_entity.type
_entity.pdbx_description
1 polymer ?
#
loop_
_entity_poly.entity_id
_entity_poly.type
_entity_poly.pdbx_seq_one_letter_code
_entity_poly.pdbx_strand_id
1 'polypeptide(L)'
;MKHHRIRIRGLIILVLALALLAGTLVFLRIQDDASYRETRGSMTDGFGELKTVNWGGAIWREKPAVTTILIGGIDQETRTDSGGRVRYQNGGQADLLMLVAIDRTDKKIHQLQIDRDTMTAVRVVGLFGDDGGTSEMQIALSHRFGATPRDNARNTVWAVQNLLDGLAIDNYYMIDYSGIAVLNDALGGIEVTIPEDMTRVNPAWTEGTTVTLQGQEAEAFVRARKSVGSGTNAERMTRQNVFMQNAVARLKQKVGDSLSFADELVSMLQDLAVSNLSARQLASLLTDSYRFEVLPVDHPSGSYEIGKNGYMEFRMQEDSAVEWVLQHLYTKQS
;
A
#
# COMPACT_ATOMS: atom_id res chain seq x y z
N MET A 1 -58.28 20.72 17.45
CA MET A 1 -57.16 20.40 18.32
C MET A 1 -56.47 19.03 18.11
N LYS A 2 -57.10 18.02 17.46
CA LYS A 2 -56.51 16.69 17.23
C LYS A 2 -55.37 16.67 16.17
N HIS A 3 -55.47 17.47 15.10
CA HIS A 3 -54.45 17.47 14.00
C HIS A 3 -53.08 18.08 14.39
N HIS A 4 -53.06 18.98 15.37
CA HIS A 4 -51.82 19.62 15.81
C HIS A 4 -50.94 18.66 16.67
N ARG A 5 -51.61 17.81 17.48
CA ARG A 5 -50.90 16.81 18.32
C ARG A 5 -50.25 15.67 17.52
N ILE A 6 -50.85 15.32 16.36
CA ILE A 6 -50.28 14.25 15.46
C ILE A 6 -49.02 14.77 14.77
N ARG A 7 -49.01 16.04 14.31
CA ARG A 7 -47.81 16.65 13.68
C ARG A 7 -46.63 16.80 14.64
N ILE A 8 -46.88 17.17 15.89
CA ILE A 8 -45.84 17.32 16.93
C ILE A 8 -45.25 15.94 17.29
N ARG A 9 -46.09 14.89 17.41
CA ARG A 9 -45.61 13.53 17.68
C ARG A 9 -44.77 12.99 16.53
N GLY A 10 -45.14 13.23 15.27
CA GLY A 10 -44.37 12.86 14.09
C GLY A 10 -43.00 13.57 14.03
N LEU A 11 -42.97 14.87 14.39
CA LEU A 11 -41.74 15.65 14.44
C LEU A 11 -40.78 15.16 15.55
N ILE A 12 -41.31 14.82 16.73
CA ILE A 12 -40.53 14.27 17.84
C ILE A 12 -39.93 12.89 17.47
N ILE A 13 -40.69 12.02 16.82
CA ILE A 13 -40.21 10.72 16.34
C ILE A 13 -39.10 10.90 15.31
N LEU A 14 -39.26 11.86 14.37
CA LEU A 14 -38.25 12.17 13.36
C LEU A 14 -36.96 12.69 14.00
N VAL A 15 -37.07 13.60 14.98
CA VAL A 15 -35.90 14.14 15.70
C VAL A 15 -35.21 13.06 16.51
N LEU A 16 -35.95 12.16 17.17
CA LEU A 16 -35.38 11.02 17.88
C LEU A 16 -34.72 10.00 16.94
N ALA A 17 -35.30 9.75 15.76
CA ALA A 17 -34.72 8.89 14.74
C ALA A 17 -33.41 9.49 14.19
N LEU A 18 -33.37 10.79 13.92
CA LEU A 18 -32.16 11.52 13.49
C LEU A 18 -31.08 11.54 14.57
N ALA A 19 -31.47 11.72 15.86
CA ALA A 19 -30.55 11.66 16.97
C ALA A 19 -29.98 10.25 17.19
N LEU A 20 -30.80 9.20 17.02
CA LEU A 20 -30.36 7.81 17.03
C LEU A 20 -29.42 7.49 15.85
N LEU A 21 -29.73 8.00 14.65
CA LEU A 21 -28.87 7.85 13.48
C LEU A 21 -27.52 8.54 13.67
N ALA A 22 -27.53 9.78 14.17
CA ALA A 22 -26.33 10.53 14.51
C ALA A 22 -25.52 9.84 15.63
N GLY A 23 -26.20 9.33 16.66
CA GLY A 23 -25.57 8.56 17.75
C GLY A 23 -24.94 7.26 17.25
N THR A 24 -25.60 6.55 16.33
CA THR A 24 -25.06 5.33 15.71
C THR A 24 -23.86 5.64 14.82
N LEU A 25 -23.89 6.73 14.04
CA LEU A 25 -22.77 7.17 13.23
C LEU A 25 -21.57 7.60 14.07
N VAL A 26 -21.80 8.30 15.20
CA VAL A 26 -20.75 8.64 16.16
C VAL A 26 -20.21 7.38 16.85
N PHE A 27 -21.07 6.46 17.24
CA PHE A 27 -20.66 5.19 17.85
C PHE A 27 -19.85 4.33 16.89
N LEU A 28 -20.26 4.23 15.61
CA LEU A 28 -19.51 3.52 14.57
C LEU A 28 -18.15 4.17 14.32
N ARG A 29 -18.07 5.52 14.31
CA ARG A 29 -16.79 6.24 14.23
C ARG A 29 -15.88 5.94 15.42
N ILE A 30 -16.41 5.93 16.64
CA ILE A 30 -15.64 5.61 17.87
C ILE A 30 -15.16 4.15 17.81
N GLN A 31 -15.98 3.24 17.30
CA GLN A 31 -15.60 1.83 17.14
C GLN A 31 -14.52 1.63 16.06
N ASP A 32 -14.63 2.37 14.93
CA ASP A 32 -13.59 2.38 13.88
C ASP A 32 -12.27 2.94 14.40
N ASP A 33 -12.32 4.05 15.17
CA ASP A 33 -11.14 4.64 15.84
C ASP A 33 -10.56 3.71 16.91
N ALA A 34 -11.40 2.99 17.65
CA ALA A 34 -10.95 2.01 18.64
C ALA A 34 -10.30 0.80 17.98
N SER A 35 -10.89 0.25 16.90
CA SER A 35 -10.30 -0.86 16.13
C SER A 35 -8.99 -0.46 15.45
N TYR A 36 -8.89 0.79 14.98
CA TYR A 36 -7.66 1.36 14.44
C TYR A 36 -6.56 1.44 15.51
N ARG A 37 -6.89 1.92 16.71
CA ARG A 37 -5.98 1.98 17.87
C ARG A 37 -5.59 0.59 18.36
N GLU A 38 -6.51 -0.36 18.35
CA GLU A 38 -6.28 -1.76 18.76
C GLU A 38 -5.36 -2.47 17.75
N THR A 39 -5.53 -2.21 16.44
CA THR A 39 -4.65 -2.74 15.39
C THR A 39 -3.24 -2.15 15.53
N ARG A 40 -3.12 -0.86 15.81
CA ARG A 40 -1.85 -0.20 16.12
C ARG A 40 -1.22 -0.75 17.41
N GLY A 41 -2.01 -0.96 18.47
CA GLY A 41 -1.57 -1.52 19.74
C GLY A 41 -1.15 -3.00 19.66
N SER A 42 -1.69 -3.78 18.72
CA SER A 42 -1.32 -5.19 18.55
C SER A 42 -0.04 -5.38 17.72
N MET A 43 0.38 -4.36 16.96
CA MET A 43 1.63 -4.35 16.19
C MET A 43 2.78 -3.62 16.92
N THR A 44 2.45 -2.72 17.85
CA THR A 44 3.39 -2.10 18.77
C THR A 44 3.28 -2.80 20.12
N ASP A 45 4.37 -2.88 20.90
CA ASP A 45 4.42 -3.47 22.25
C ASP A 45 3.47 -2.77 23.23
N GLY A 46 2.18 -2.83 22.95
CA GLY A 46 1.02 -2.35 23.68
C GLY A 46 1.29 -1.18 24.65
N PHE A 47 1.01 -0.01 24.34
CA PHE A 47 0.72 1.11 25.24
C PHE A 47 0.70 2.46 24.53
N GLY A 48 0.84 2.50 23.18
CA GLY A 48 0.72 3.77 22.44
C GLY A 48 1.82 4.80 22.77
N GLU A 49 2.90 4.37 23.42
CA GLU A 49 4.06 5.23 23.66
C GLU A 49 4.91 5.34 22.41
N LEU A 50 5.31 6.57 22.07
CA LEU A 50 6.20 6.85 20.96
C LEU A 50 7.57 6.21 21.22
N LYS A 51 8.03 5.39 20.27
CA LYS A 51 9.31 4.70 20.39
C LYS A 51 10.47 5.69 20.40
N THR A 52 11.49 5.34 21.17
CA THR A 52 12.75 6.07 21.21
C THR A 52 13.88 5.13 20.82
N VAL A 53 14.71 5.57 19.88
CA VAL A 53 15.84 4.81 19.34
C VAL A 53 17.15 5.58 19.53
N ASN A 54 18.21 4.88 19.91
CA ASN A 54 19.58 5.42 19.95
C ASN A 54 20.29 5.02 18.66
N TRP A 55 20.65 6.00 17.83
CA TRP A 55 21.35 5.75 16.57
C TRP A 55 22.37 6.85 16.30
N GLY A 56 23.59 6.46 15.87
CA GLY A 56 24.65 7.40 15.54
C GLY A 56 25.03 8.35 16.70
N GLY A 57 24.89 7.89 17.96
CA GLY A 57 25.17 8.69 19.15
C GLY A 57 24.09 9.74 19.47
N ALA A 58 22.94 9.68 18.82
CA ALA A 58 21.81 10.57 19.05
C ALA A 58 20.55 9.78 19.45
N ILE A 59 19.68 10.43 20.20
CA ILE A 59 18.36 9.91 20.58
C ILE A 59 17.35 10.39 19.54
N TRP A 60 16.56 9.47 19.03
CA TRP A 60 15.51 9.72 18.05
C TRP A 60 14.19 9.30 18.64
N ARG A 61 13.16 10.16 18.53
CA ARG A 61 11.82 9.89 19.02
C ARG A 61 10.83 9.85 17.86
N GLU A 62 9.99 8.81 17.82
CA GLU A 62 8.95 8.63 16.81
C GLU A 62 8.03 9.86 16.71
N LYS A 63 7.68 10.27 15.50
CA LYS A 63 6.73 11.36 15.24
C LYS A 63 5.30 10.88 15.51
N PRO A 64 4.50 11.58 16.33
CA PRO A 64 3.16 11.12 16.73
C PRO A 64 2.12 11.18 15.60
N ALA A 65 2.35 12.03 14.60
CA ALA A 65 1.38 12.32 13.55
C ALA A 65 1.72 11.65 12.20
N VAL A 66 2.65 10.70 12.19
CA VAL A 66 2.97 9.90 11.02
C VAL A 66 2.17 8.60 11.05
N THR A 67 1.61 8.24 9.89
CA THR A 67 0.95 6.95 9.67
C THR A 67 1.67 6.22 8.56
N THR A 68 2.07 4.96 8.79
CA THR A 68 2.75 4.13 7.81
C THR A 68 1.80 3.13 7.16
N ILE A 69 1.95 2.95 5.85
CA ILE A 69 1.19 1.97 5.06
C ILE A 69 2.16 1.25 4.13
N LEU A 70 2.22 -0.08 4.23
CA LEU A 70 2.90 -0.90 3.25
C LEU A 70 1.95 -1.22 2.09
N ILE A 71 2.26 -0.71 0.92
CA ILE A 71 1.55 -1.02 -0.34
C ILE A 71 2.32 -2.12 -1.06
N GLY A 72 1.63 -3.22 -1.40
CA GLY A 72 2.18 -4.32 -2.17
C GLY A 72 1.41 -4.54 -3.47
N GLY A 73 2.13 -4.62 -4.60
CA GLY A 73 1.61 -5.14 -5.86
C GLY A 73 1.91 -6.63 -5.97
N ILE A 74 0.87 -7.45 -5.99
CA ILE A 74 0.99 -8.91 -5.91
C ILE A 74 0.78 -9.54 -7.27
N ASP A 75 1.79 -10.28 -7.73
CA ASP A 75 1.69 -11.10 -8.95
C ASP A 75 1.07 -12.44 -8.60
N GLN A 76 -0.21 -12.61 -8.90
CA GLN A 76 -1.00 -13.82 -8.68
C GLN A 76 -1.46 -14.41 -10.00
N GLU A 77 -1.80 -15.71 -9.99
CA GLU A 77 -2.56 -16.30 -11.08
C GLU A 77 -3.97 -15.73 -11.08
N THR A 78 -4.37 -15.07 -12.17
CA THR A 78 -5.73 -14.54 -12.31
C THR A 78 -6.73 -15.68 -12.31
N ARG A 79 -7.62 -15.70 -11.32
CA ARG A 79 -8.74 -16.64 -11.24
C ARG A 79 -10.04 -15.87 -11.14
N THR A 80 -11.04 -16.34 -11.87
CA THR A 80 -12.40 -15.81 -11.82
C THR A 80 -13.27 -16.72 -10.96
N ASP A 81 -14.18 -16.11 -10.19
CA ASP A 81 -15.24 -16.85 -9.51
C ASP A 81 -16.29 -17.37 -10.50
N SER A 82 -17.28 -18.14 -10.02
CA SER A 82 -18.39 -18.66 -10.83
C SER A 82 -19.24 -17.58 -11.51
N GLY A 83 -19.10 -16.32 -11.08
CA GLY A 83 -19.75 -15.15 -11.69
C GLY A 83 -18.86 -14.38 -12.67
N GLY A 84 -17.64 -14.90 -12.99
CA GLY A 84 -16.70 -14.27 -13.90
C GLY A 84 -15.96 -13.07 -13.33
N ARG A 85 -16.01 -12.83 -12.00
CA ARG A 85 -15.31 -11.72 -11.34
C ARG A 85 -13.91 -12.16 -10.91
N VAL A 86 -12.92 -11.31 -11.20
CA VAL A 86 -11.57 -11.48 -10.67
C VAL A 86 -11.59 -11.14 -9.18
N ARG A 87 -10.94 -11.98 -8.37
CA ARG A 87 -10.82 -11.78 -6.93
C ARG A 87 -9.39 -12.03 -6.48
N TYR A 88 -9.02 -11.35 -5.39
CA TYR A 88 -7.74 -11.57 -4.73
C TYR A 88 -7.60 -13.05 -4.32
N GLN A 89 -6.46 -13.65 -4.69
CA GLN A 89 -6.15 -15.05 -4.44
C GLN A 89 -5.21 -15.21 -3.24
N ASN A 90 -5.06 -16.44 -2.75
CA ASN A 90 -4.05 -16.76 -1.76
C ASN A 90 -2.70 -17.03 -2.43
N GLY A 91 -1.62 -16.49 -1.87
CA GLY A 91 -0.25 -16.63 -2.39
C GLY A 91 0.13 -15.54 -3.38
N GLY A 92 1.07 -15.85 -4.28
CA GLY A 92 1.63 -14.88 -5.22
C GLY A 92 3.01 -14.36 -4.79
N GLN A 93 3.52 -13.36 -5.50
CA GLN A 93 4.79 -12.69 -5.19
C GLN A 93 4.55 -11.18 -5.06
N ALA A 94 5.14 -10.58 -4.04
CA ALA A 94 5.11 -9.12 -3.88
C ALA A 94 6.14 -8.49 -4.83
N ASP A 95 5.70 -8.17 -6.03
CA ASP A 95 6.55 -7.64 -7.11
C ASP A 95 6.74 -6.13 -7.04
N LEU A 96 5.91 -5.44 -6.27
CA LEU A 96 6.07 -4.07 -5.85
C LEU A 96 5.91 -4.01 -4.33
N LEU A 97 6.83 -3.36 -3.66
CA LEU A 97 6.75 -3.05 -2.24
C LEU A 97 7.08 -1.57 -2.03
N MET A 98 6.12 -0.81 -1.52
CA MET A 98 6.23 0.61 -1.27
C MET A 98 5.80 0.92 0.16
N LEU A 99 6.73 1.36 1.00
CA LEU A 99 6.39 1.92 2.30
C LEU A 99 6.04 3.40 2.12
N VAL A 100 4.81 3.75 2.47
CA VAL A 100 4.30 5.12 2.43
C VAL A 100 4.17 5.63 3.85
N ALA A 101 4.75 6.80 4.13
CA ALA A 101 4.63 7.50 5.41
C ALA A 101 3.89 8.83 5.20
N ILE A 102 2.71 8.94 5.80
CA ILE A 102 1.86 10.14 5.73
C ILE A 102 2.12 10.98 6.98
N ASP A 103 2.89 12.07 6.81
CA ASP A 103 3.16 13.04 7.88
C ASP A 103 2.10 14.13 7.85
N ARG A 104 1.20 14.10 8.84
CA ARG A 104 0.11 15.08 8.97
C ARG A 104 0.58 16.42 9.49
N THR A 105 1.71 16.47 10.18
CA THR A 105 2.28 17.72 10.70
C THR A 105 2.83 18.55 9.55
N ASP A 106 3.68 17.92 8.74
CA ASP A 106 4.35 18.60 7.64
C ASP A 106 3.52 18.58 6.34
N LYS A 107 2.38 17.84 6.34
CA LYS A 107 1.52 17.61 5.16
C LYS A 107 2.30 17.05 3.98
N LYS A 108 3.16 16.07 4.27
CA LYS A 108 4.02 15.40 3.30
C LYS A 108 3.76 13.91 3.28
N ILE A 109 3.98 13.31 2.12
CA ILE A 109 3.93 11.87 1.91
C ILE A 109 5.31 11.45 1.42
N HIS A 110 6.00 10.68 2.25
CA HIS A 110 7.30 10.08 1.97
C HIS A 110 7.09 8.67 1.44
N GLN A 111 7.93 8.23 0.52
CA GLN A 111 7.79 6.94 -0.16
C GLN A 111 9.14 6.25 -0.23
N LEU A 112 9.21 5.00 0.24
CA LEU A 112 10.38 4.14 0.13
C LEU A 112 10.01 2.90 -0.65
N GLN A 113 10.56 2.72 -1.86
CA GLN A 113 10.38 1.50 -2.64
C GLN A 113 11.46 0.50 -2.28
N ILE A 114 11.04 -0.70 -1.90
CA ILE A 114 11.91 -1.83 -1.56
C ILE A 114 12.00 -2.73 -2.79
N ASP A 115 13.22 -3.04 -3.21
CA ASP A 115 13.43 -3.96 -4.32
C ASP A 115 12.92 -5.36 -3.96
N ARG A 116 12.15 -5.97 -4.85
CA ARG A 116 11.58 -7.31 -4.66
C ARG A 116 12.62 -8.40 -4.47
N ASP A 117 13.81 -8.20 -5.04
CA ASP A 117 14.93 -9.16 -5.00
C ASP A 117 15.79 -8.96 -3.73
N THR A 118 15.38 -8.04 -2.81
CA THR A 118 16.06 -7.81 -1.52
C THR A 118 16.06 -9.08 -0.69
N MET A 119 17.25 -9.50 -0.26
CA MET A 119 17.44 -10.66 0.61
C MET A 119 17.17 -10.28 2.06
N THR A 120 16.28 -11.03 2.71
CA THR A 120 15.90 -10.83 4.11
C THR A 120 15.36 -12.12 4.72
N ALA A 121 15.23 -12.14 6.04
CA ALA A 121 14.52 -13.21 6.73
C ALA A 121 13.03 -13.18 6.36
N VAL A 122 12.49 -14.31 5.93
CA VAL A 122 11.08 -14.52 5.60
C VAL A 122 10.55 -15.69 6.42
N ARG A 123 9.38 -15.51 7.03
CA ARG A 123 8.68 -16.61 7.71
C ARG A 123 8.20 -17.64 6.71
N VAL A 124 8.47 -18.90 6.99
CA VAL A 124 7.99 -20.02 6.19
C VAL A 124 7.00 -20.83 6.99
N VAL A 125 6.02 -21.41 6.30
CA VAL A 125 5.02 -22.29 6.90
C VAL A 125 5.33 -23.71 6.45
N GLY A 126 5.34 -24.65 7.39
CA GLY A 126 5.51 -26.07 7.11
C GLY A 126 4.36 -26.64 6.29
N LEU A 127 4.55 -27.86 5.80
CA LEU A 127 3.58 -28.57 4.94
C LEU A 127 2.18 -28.71 5.57
N PHE A 128 2.09 -28.67 6.90
CA PHE A 128 0.83 -28.83 7.65
C PHE A 128 0.33 -27.50 8.23
N GLY A 129 0.91 -26.35 7.83
CA GLY A 129 0.52 -25.03 8.33
C GLY A 129 1.16 -24.65 9.67
N ASP A 130 2.11 -25.46 10.17
CA ASP A 130 2.93 -25.20 11.35
C ASP A 130 3.98 -24.13 11.08
N ASP A 131 4.50 -23.51 12.13
CA ASP A 131 5.60 -22.54 12.03
C ASP A 131 6.87 -23.26 11.56
N GLY A 132 7.28 -23.00 10.32
CA GLY A 132 8.52 -23.54 9.72
C GLY A 132 9.76 -22.71 10.05
N GLY A 133 9.64 -21.70 10.91
CA GLY A 133 10.71 -20.77 11.24
C GLY A 133 10.94 -19.70 10.19
N THR A 134 12.18 -19.28 10.02
CA THR A 134 12.58 -18.24 9.04
C THR A 134 13.64 -18.77 8.09
N SER A 135 13.62 -18.28 6.86
CA SER A 135 14.66 -18.55 5.86
C SER A 135 15.05 -17.25 5.16
N GLU A 136 16.34 -17.08 4.88
CA GLU A 136 16.82 -15.95 4.08
C GLU A 136 16.45 -16.17 2.61
N MET A 137 15.67 -15.27 2.04
CA MET A 137 15.24 -15.32 0.64
C MET A 137 14.83 -13.93 0.14
N GLN A 138 14.55 -13.82 -1.16
CA GLN A 138 14.00 -12.60 -1.75
C GLN A 138 12.70 -12.20 -1.05
N ILE A 139 12.57 -10.93 -0.68
CA ILE A 139 11.41 -10.39 0.05
C ILE A 139 10.09 -10.59 -0.71
N ALA A 140 10.12 -10.64 -2.04
CA ALA A 140 8.95 -10.94 -2.87
C ALA A 140 8.26 -12.25 -2.50
N LEU A 141 9.02 -13.24 -2.01
CA LEU A 141 8.50 -14.55 -1.63
C LEU A 141 7.75 -14.54 -0.29
N SER A 142 7.88 -13.48 0.51
CA SER A 142 7.20 -13.36 1.80
C SER A 142 5.68 -13.48 1.70
N HIS A 143 5.11 -13.16 0.54
CA HIS A 143 3.66 -13.20 0.29
C HIS A 143 3.12 -14.61 -0.06
N ARG A 144 3.94 -15.67 0.07
CA ARG A 144 3.54 -17.05 -0.32
C ARG A 144 3.22 -17.99 0.83
N PHE A 145 3.67 -17.67 2.04
CA PHE A 145 3.73 -18.63 3.15
C PHE A 145 2.63 -18.43 4.20
N GLY A 146 1.50 -17.87 3.82
CA GLY A 146 0.34 -17.72 4.72
C GLY A 146 -0.79 -18.69 4.36
N ALA A 147 -1.58 -19.09 5.35
CA ALA A 147 -2.77 -19.92 5.15
C ALA A 147 -3.91 -19.15 4.46
N THR A 148 -3.95 -17.84 4.64
CA THR A 148 -4.96 -16.95 4.07
C THR A 148 -4.29 -15.73 3.40
N PRO A 149 -5.01 -15.00 2.52
CA PRO A 149 -4.51 -13.74 1.95
C PRO A 149 -4.04 -12.75 3.03
N ARG A 150 -4.73 -12.69 4.16
CA ARG A 150 -4.36 -11.82 5.30
C ARG A 150 -3.06 -12.28 5.96
N ASP A 151 -2.84 -13.59 6.09
CA ASP A 151 -1.60 -14.11 6.68
C ASP A 151 -0.41 -13.86 5.75
N ASN A 152 -0.61 -13.98 4.42
CA ASN A 152 0.40 -13.61 3.44
C ASN A 152 0.78 -12.13 3.56
N ALA A 153 -0.21 -11.23 3.65
CA ALA A 153 0.02 -9.81 3.84
C ALA A 153 0.81 -9.53 5.13
N ARG A 154 0.44 -10.17 6.25
CA ARG A 154 1.15 -10.05 7.54
C ARG A 154 2.57 -10.57 7.46
N ASN A 155 2.83 -11.67 6.74
CA ASN A 155 4.19 -12.17 6.52
C ASN A 155 5.03 -11.17 5.74
N THR A 156 4.45 -10.52 4.72
CA THR A 156 5.13 -9.46 3.98
C THR A 156 5.41 -8.24 4.86
N VAL A 157 4.45 -7.81 5.67
CA VAL A 157 4.65 -6.73 6.66
C VAL A 157 5.79 -7.09 7.61
N TRP A 158 5.77 -8.31 8.17
CA TRP A 158 6.82 -8.76 9.07
C TRP A 158 8.21 -8.77 8.42
N ALA A 159 8.31 -9.24 7.16
CA ALA A 159 9.59 -9.25 6.44
C ALA A 159 10.13 -7.83 6.21
N VAL A 160 9.24 -6.86 5.87
CA VAL A 160 9.64 -5.45 5.74
C VAL A 160 10.00 -4.84 7.08
N GLN A 161 9.25 -5.12 8.15
CA GLN A 161 9.59 -4.65 9.50
C GLN A 161 10.96 -5.16 9.94
N ASN A 162 11.26 -6.45 9.70
CA ASN A 162 12.56 -7.03 10.00
C ASN A 162 13.69 -6.40 9.20
N LEU A 163 13.44 -6.10 7.91
CA LEU A 163 14.39 -5.41 7.04
C LEU A 163 14.69 -3.97 7.50
N LEU A 164 13.72 -3.31 8.15
CA LEU A 164 13.78 -1.93 8.62
C LEU A 164 14.02 -1.83 10.15
N ASP A 165 14.75 -2.79 10.72
CA ASP A 165 15.16 -2.84 12.12
C ASP A 165 13.99 -2.74 13.12
N GLY A 166 12.90 -3.44 12.82
CA GLY A 166 11.72 -3.52 13.70
C GLY A 166 10.81 -2.30 13.66
N LEU A 167 10.87 -1.47 12.60
CA LEU A 167 9.91 -0.40 12.40
C LEU A 167 8.48 -0.93 12.49
N ALA A 168 7.64 -0.30 13.30
CA ALA A 168 6.21 -0.59 13.30
C ALA A 168 5.56 -0.04 12.02
N ILE A 169 4.91 -0.92 11.25
CA ILE A 169 4.10 -0.57 10.08
C ILE A 169 2.64 -0.63 10.53
N ASP A 170 1.95 0.51 10.53
CA ASP A 170 0.58 0.62 11.05
C ASP A 170 -0.42 -0.14 10.18
N ASN A 171 -0.27 -0.02 8.85
CA ASN A 171 -1.25 -0.53 7.91
C ASN A 171 -0.59 -1.21 6.71
N TYR A 172 -1.39 -2.02 6.01
CA TYR A 172 -1.00 -2.58 4.73
C TYR A 172 -2.16 -2.55 3.73
N TYR A 173 -1.81 -2.48 2.46
CA TYR A 173 -2.72 -2.60 1.33
C TYR A 173 -2.03 -3.42 0.22
N MET A 174 -2.43 -4.66 0.06
CA MET A 174 -1.89 -5.57 -0.96
C MET A 174 -2.90 -5.71 -2.07
N ILE A 175 -2.52 -5.29 -3.28
CA ILE A 175 -3.40 -5.31 -4.45
C ILE A 175 -2.88 -6.28 -5.51
N ASP A 176 -3.78 -7.07 -6.10
CA ASP A 176 -3.48 -7.87 -7.27
C ASP A 176 -3.20 -6.99 -8.49
N TYR A 177 -2.31 -7.41 -9.38
CA TYR A 177 -1.98 -6.61 -10.58
C TYR A 177 -3.17 -6.32 -11.48
N SER A 178 -4.21 -7.17 -11.51
CA SER A 178 -5.45 -6.87 -12.23
C SER A 178 -6.17 -5.61 -11.72
N GLY A 179 -5.95 -5.25 -10.44
CA GLY A 179 -6.43 -4.00 -9.86
C GLY A 179 -5.80 -2.75 -10.48
N ILE A 180 -4.61 -2.88 -11.10
CA ILE A 180 -3.96 -1.75 -11.79
C ILE A 180 -4.78 -1.29 -13.00
N ALA A 181 -5.33 -2.24 -13.77
CA ALA A 181 -6.21 -1.90 -14.89
C ALA A 181 -7.48 -1.18 -14.41
N VAL A 182 -8.09 -1.66 -13.31
CA VAL A 182 -9.27 -1.03 -12.71
C VAL A 182 -8.94 0.38 -12.18
N LEU A 183 -7.82 0.54 -11.50
CA LEU A 183 -7.33 1.85 -11.02
C LEU A 183 -7.12 2.81 -12.20
N ASN A 184 -6.41 2.36 -13.23
CA ASN A 184 -6.13 3.15 -14.43
C ASN A 184 -7.41 3.67 -15.09
N ASP A 185 -8.38 2.80 -15.28
CA ASP A 185 -9.63 3.15 -15.96
C ASP A 185 -10.51 4.06 -15.08
N ALA A 186 -10.56 3.83 -13.77
CA ALA A 186 -11.25 4.73 -12.83
C ALA A 186 -10.66 6.15 -12.86
N LEU A 187 -9.35 6.27 -13.05
CA LEU A 187 -8.67 7.56 -13.20
C LEU A 187 -8.84 8.19 -14.60
N GLY A 188 -9.40 7.46 -15.56
CA GLY A 188 -9.62 7.91 -16.94
C GLY A 188 -8.44 7.68 -17.87
N GLY A 189 -7.57 6.73 -17.55
CA GLY A 189 -6.31 6.46 -18.22
C GLY A 189 -5.16 7.29 -17.68
N ILE A 190 -3.99 6.68 -17.57
CA ILE A 190 -2.77 7.33 -17.10
C ILE A 190 -1.85 7.59 -18.26
N GLU A 191 -1.48 8.86 -18.46
CA GLU A 191 -0.49 9.26 -19.44
C GLU A 191 0.90 8.94 -18.94
N VAL A 192 1.71 8.26 -19.76
CA VAL A 192 3.10 7.93 -19.48
C VAL A 192 3.98 8.20 -20.68
N THR A 193 5.21 8.65 -20.45
CA THR A 193 6.25 8.64 -21.47
C THR A 193 6.99 7.31 -21.37
N ILE A 194 7.07 6.57 -22.47
CA ILE A 194 7.72 5.25 -22.53
C ILE A 194 9.21 5.44 -22.27
N PRO A 195 9.78 4.88 -21.19
CA PRO A 195 11.15 5.17 -20.79
C PRO A 195 12.21 4.39 -21.55
N GLU A 196 11.81 3.34 -22.28
CA GLU A 196 12.67 2.43 -23.02
C GLU A 196 11.89 1.73 -24.14
N ASP A 197 12.54 1.08 -25.09
CA ASP A 197 11.83 0.35 -26.14
C ASP A 197 10.98 -0.80 -25.58
N MET A 198 9.66 -0.65 -25.66
CA MET A 198 8.66 -1.62 -25.24
C MET A 198 7.83 -2.18 -26.42
N THR A 199 8.33 -2.09 -27.65
CA THR A 199 7.62 -2.53 -28.87
C THR A 199 7.26 -4.02 -28.86
N ARG A 200 7.98 -4.85 -28.09
CA ARG A 200 7.63 -6.26 -27.88
C ARG A 200 6.40 -6.46 -26.98
N VAL A 201 6.01 -5.46 -26.19
CA VAL A 201 4.80 -5.46 -25.36
C VAL A 201 3.64 -4.88 -26.14
N ASN A 202 3.85 -3.70 -26.73
CA ASN A 202 2.89 -3.02 -27.59
C ASN A 202 3.67 -2.33 -28.74
N PRO A 203 3.39 -2.64 -30.00
CA PRO A 203 4.12 -2.08 -31.16
C PRO A 203 4.16 -0.54 -31.20
N ALA A 204 3.21 0.15 -30.55
CA ALA A 204 3.18 1.61 -30.45
C ALA A 204 4.08 2.18 -29.34
N TRP A 205 4.67 1.34 -28.48
CA TRP A 205 5.44 1.79 -27.31
C TRP A 205 6.93 1.88 -27.61
N THR A 206 7.30 2.86 -28.44
CA THR A 206 8.70 3.22 -28.67
C THR A 206 9.19 4.17 -27.58
N GLU A 207 10.48 4.11 -27.27
CA GLU A 207 11.12 5.00 -26.29
C GLU A 207 10.83 6.48 -26.61
N GLY A 208 10.52 7.26 -25.58
CA GLY A 208 10.19 8.69 -25.68
C GLY A 208 8.77 8.99 -26.16
N THR A 209 7.99 8.00 -26.59
CA THR A 209 6.59 8.22 -26.99
C THR A 209 5.73 8.42 -25.74
N THR A 210 4.84 9.42 -25.77
CA THR A 210 3.84 9.64 -24.72
C THR A 210 2.52 8.99 -25.13
N VAL A 211 1.99 8.13 -24.27
CA VAL A 211 0.74 7.38 -24.49
C VAL A 211 -0.17 7.45 -23.27
N THR A 212 -1.48 7.37 -23.49
CA THR A 212 -2.45 7.20 -22.40
C THR A 212 -2.83 5.72 -22.32
N LEU A 213 -2.41 5.07 -21.24
CA LEU A 213 -2.67 3.64 -21.01
C LEU A 213 -4.17 3.40 -20.79
N GLN A 214 -4.69 2.32 -21.38
CA GLN A 214 -6.10 1.91 -21.27
C GLN A 214 -6.20 0.46 -20.78
N GLY A 215 -7.09 0.20 -19.83
CA GLY A 215 -7.37 -1.13 -19.34
C GLY A 215 -6.11 -1.92 -18.97
N GLN A 216 -5.95 -3.10 -19.57
CA GLN A 216 -4.82 -3.99 -19.33
C GLN A 216 -3.46 -3.47 -19.82
N GLU A 217 -3.42 -2.41 -20.63
CA GLU A 217 -2.15 -1.77 -20.99
C GLU A 217 -1.40 -1.26 -19.77
N ALA A 218 -2.13 -0.73 -18.78
CA ALA A 218 -1.53 -0.26 -17.53
C ALA A 218 -0.84 -1.41 -16.77
N GLU A 219 -1.50 -2.57 -16.66
CA GLU A 219 -0.90 -3.77 -16.06
C GLU A 219 0.32 -4.22 -16.87
N ALA A 220 0.19 -4.32 -18.21
CA ALA A 220 1.28 -4.72 -19.08
C ALA A 220 2.50 -3.79 -18.95
N PHE A 221 2.29 -2.48 -18.86
CA PHE A 221 3.36 -1.48 -18.71
C PHE A 221 4.14 -1.67 -17.40
N VAL A 222 3.48 -1.84 -16.27
CA VAL A 222 4.15 -1.96 -14.96
C VAL A 222 4.73 -3.35 -14.71
N ARG A 223 4.21 -4.39 -15.40
CA ARG A 223 4.58 -5.79 -15.19
C ARG A 223 5.67 -6.28 -16.11
N ALA A 224 5.79 -5.71 -17.32
CA ALA A 224 6.76 -6.14 -18.33
C ALA A 224 8.18 -6.17 -17.74
N ARG A 225 8.94 -7.24 -18.03
CA ARG A 225 10.32 -7.41 -17.57
C ARG A 225 11.20 -8.08 -18.64
N LYS A 226 11.02 -9.38 -18.88
CA LYS A 226 11.92 -10.19 -19.72
C LYS A 226 11.91 -9.81 -21.21
N SER A 227 10.88 -9.13 -21.66
CA SER A 227 10.70 -8.71 -23.06
C SER A 227 11.08 -7.26 -23.32
N VAL A 228 11.61 -6.54 -22.33
CA VAL A 228 11.84 -5.10 -22.36
C VAL A 228 13.24 -4.79 -21.87
N GLY A 229 13.96 -3.88 -22.56
CA GLY A 229 15.27 -3.41 -22.18
C GLY A 229 16.28 -4.52 -21.86
N SER A 230 17.00 -4.37 -20.74
CA SER A 230 17.91 -5.40 -20.20
C SER A 230 17.18 -6.48 -19.39
N GLY A 231 15.88 -6.31 -19.12
CA GLY A 231 15.05 -7.23 -18.35
C GLY A 231 15.32 -7.21 -16.84
N THR A 232 15.96 -6.17 -16.34
CA THR A 232 16.30 -6.01 -14.92
C THR A 232 15.08 -5.60 -14.09
N ASN A 233 15.15 -5.83 -12.76
CA ASN A 233 14.15 -5.31 -11.84
C ASN A 233 14.22 -3.78 -11.74
N ALA A 234 15.39 -3.19 -11.82
CA ALA A 234 15.58 -1.73 -11.74
C ALA A 234 14.80 -0.98 -12.84
N GLU A 235 14.84 -1.46 -14.08
CA GLU A 235 14.03 -0.90 -15.19
C GLU A 235 12.53 -1.02 -14.91
N ARG A 236 12.09 -2.18 -14.39
CA ARG A 236 10.69 -2.35 -14.01
C ARG A 236 10.28 -1.38 -12.90
N MET A 237 11.10 -1.19 -11.88
CA MET A 237 10.86 -0.21 -10.80
C MET A 237 10.74 1.22 -11.36
N THR A 238 11.57 1.58 -12.33
CA THR A 238 11.47 2.88 -13.03
C THR A 238 10.10 3.05 -13.69
N ARG A 239 9.61 2.05 -14.42
CA ARG A 239 8.27 2.10 -15.04
C ARG A 239 7.14 2.17 -14.00
N GLN A 240 7.26 1.38 -12.93
CA GLN A 240 6.32 1.42 -11.81
C GLN A 240 6.25 2.84 -11.21
N ASN A 241 7.41 3.49 -11.02
CA ASN A 241 7.48 4.84 -10.48
C ASN A 241 6.87 5.87 -11.42
N VAL A 242 7.14 5.80 -12.73
CA VAL A 242 6.52 6.67 -13.73
C VAL A 242 4.99 6.53 -13.69
N PHE A 243 4.48 5.31 -13.69
CA PHE A 243 3.03 5.07 -13.60
C PHE A 243 2.46 5.60 -12.27
N MET A 244 3.08 5.27 -11.14
CA MET A 244 2.61 5.65 -9.80
C MET A 244 2.57 7.17 -9.62
N GLN A 245 3.60 7.91 -10.05
CA GLN A 245 3.62 9.36 -9.94
C GLN A 245 2.45 10.00 -10.70
N ASN A 246 2.21 9.57 -11.93
CA ASN A 246 1.13 10.10 -12.76
C ASN A 246 -0.26 9.66 -12.24
N ALA A 247 -0.37 8.42 -11.75
CA ALA A 247 -1.59 7.92 -11.12
C ALA A 247 -1.94 8.71 -9.84
N VAL A 248 -0.95 9.01 -9.00
CA VAL A 248 -1.12 9.83 -7.78
C VAL A 248 -1.55 11.25 -8.15
N ALA A 249 -0.91 11.87 -9.14
CA ALA A 249 -1.30 13.21 -9.60
C ALA A 249 -2.76 13.24 -10.09
N ARG A 250 -3.15 12.23 -10.88
CA ARG A 250 -4.51 12.11 -11.39
C ARG A 250 -5.54 11.80 -10.29
N LEU A 251 -5.16 10.94 -9.33
CA LEU A 251 -5.97 10.65 -8.13
C LEU A 251 -6.25 11.91 -7.31
N LYS A 252 -5.21 12.69 -7.03
CA LYS A 252 -5.35 13.98 -6.30
C LYS A 252 -6.31 14.93 -7.00
N GLN A 253 -6.24 15.02 -8.32
CA GLN A 253 -7.17 15.82 -9.11
C GLN A 253 -8.61 15.29 -8.97
N LYS A 254 -8.85 14.00 -9.20
CA LYS A 254 -10.18 13.38 -9.12
C LYS A 254 -10.82 13.52 -7.73
N VAL A 255 -10.04 13.27 -6.67
CA VAL A 255 -10.52 13.46 -5.28
C VAL A 255 -10.75 14.95 -4.98
N GLY A 256 -9.92 15.85 -5.53
CA GLY A 256 -10.11 17.29 -5.41
C GLY A 256 -11.37 17.81 -6.12
N ASP A 257 -11.73 17.21 -7.26
CA ASP A 257 -12.94 17.51 -8.00
C ASP A 257 -14.20 16.96 -7.30
N SER A 258 -14.09 15.76 -6.70
CA SER A 258 -15.18 15.12 -5.96
C SER A 258 -14.62 14.21 -4.85
N LEU A 259 -14.92 14.54 -3.59
CA LEU A 259 -14.49 13.71 -2.46
C LEU A 259 -15.12 12.32 -2.45
N SER A 260 -16.34 12.15 -3.05
CA SER A 260 -16.99 10.83 -3.16
C SER A 260 -16.22 9.87 -4.08
N PHE A 261 -15.35 10.39 -4.94
CA PHE A 261 -14.52 9.55 -5.80
C PHE A 261 -13.61 8.60 -4.99
N ALA A 262 -13.19 9.00 -3.79
CA ALA A 262 -12.40 8.13 -2.92
C ALA A 262 -13.20 6.88 -2.50
N ASP A 263 -14.47 7.03 -2.11
CA ASP A 263 -15.35 5.89 -1.76
C ASP A 263 -15.62 4.99 -2.98
N GLU A 264 -15.86 5.60 -4.13
CA GLU A 264 -16.10 4.90 -5.41
C GLU A 264 -14.87 4.05 -5.78
N LEU A 265 -13.67 4.64 -5.76
CA LEU A 265 -12.43 3.96 -6.09
C LEU A 265 -12.16 2.79 -5.14
N VAL A 266 -12.28 3.01 -3.83
CA VAL A 266 -12.08 1.95 -2.83
C VAL A 266 -13.08 0.81 -3.06
N SER A 267 -14.34 1.12 -3.37
CA SER A 267 -15.36 0.11 -3.69
C SER A 267 -15.03 -0.71 -4.94
N MET A 268 -14.47 -0.08 -5.98
CA MET A 268 -14.05 -0.78 -7.21
C MET A 268 -12.89 -1.76 -6.96
N LEU A 269 -11.99 -1.43 -6.04
CA LEU A 269 -10.76 -2.20 -5.78
C LEU A 269 -10.89 -3.22 -4.64
N GLN A 270 -11.96 -3.21 -3.85
CA GLN A 270 -12.09 -3.98 -2.62
C GLN A 270 -11.96 -5.51 -2.81
N ASP A 271 -12.44 -6.06 -3.92
CA ASP A 271 -12.38 -7.49 -4.22
C ASP A 271 -11.01 -7.92 -4.78
N LEU A 272 -10.17 -6.95 -5.17
CA LEU A 272 -8.85 -7.14 -5.76
C LEU A 272 -7.71 -6.84 -4.79
N ALA A 273 -8.02 -6.57 -3.53
CA ALA A 273 -7.03 -6.21 -2.53
C ALA A 273 -7.32 -6.85 -1.17
N VAL A 274 -6.28 -6.96 -0.36
CA VAL A 274 -6.39 -7.29 1.06
C VAL A 274 -5.70 -6.20 1.90
N SER A 275 -6.39 -5.74 2.94
CA SER A 275 -5.93 -4.68 3.83
C SER A 275 -6.37 -4.95 5.27
N ASN A 276 -5.69 -4.34 6.24
CA ASN A 276 -6.19 -4.22 7.61
C ASN A 276 -7.04 -2.96 7.83
N LEU A 277 -7.11 -2.06 6.82
CA LEU A 277 -7.99 -0.91 6.82
C LEU A 277 -9.36 -1.28 6.24
N SER A 278 -10.41 -0.77 6.84
CA SER A 278 -11.75 -0.81 6.25
C SER A 278 -11.84 0.12 5.03
N ALA A 279 -12.83 -0.11 4.16
CA ALA A 279 -13.07 0.74 2.99
C ALA A 279 -13.22 2.22 3.39
N ARG A 280 -13.95 2.51 4.49
CA ARG A 280 -14.12 3.87 5.01
C ARG A 280 -12.80 4.50 5.46
N GLN A 281 -11.94 3.75 6.14
CA GLN A 281 -10.63 4.25 6.58
C GLN A 281 -9.73 4.56 5.38
N LEU A 282 -9.73 3.71 4.34
CA LEU A 282 -9.01 3.95 3.09
C LEU A 282 -9.51 5.21 2.38
N ALA A 283 -10.83 5.37 2.23
CA ALA A 283 -11.42 6.55 1.61
C ALA A 283 -11.11 7.82 2.42
N SER A 284 -11.17 7.75 3.77
CA SER A 284 -10.79 8.86 4.64
C SER A 284 -9.32 9.24 4.49
N LEU A 285 -8.41 8.27 4.42
CA LEU A 285 -6.99 8.54 4.17
C LEU A 285 -6.77 9.29 2.84
N LEU A 286 -7.45 8.89 1.78
CA LEU A 286 -7.36 9.55 0.48
C LEU A 286 -7.91 10.99 0.55
N THR A 287 -9.07 11.21 1.19
CA THR A 287 -9.68 12.52 1.31
C THR A 287 -8.93 13.46 2.26
N ASP A 288 -8.29 12.93 3.28
CA ASP A 288 -7.51 13.73 4.24
C ASP A 288 -6.15 14.14 3.66
N SER A 289 -5.56 13.29 2.81
CA SER A 289 -4.18 13.46 2.35
C SER A 289 -4.03 13.88 0.88
N TYR A 290 -5.11 14.00 0.07
CA TYR A 290 -4.98 14.33 -1.35
C TYR A 290 -4.29 15.67 -1.62
N ARG A 291 -4.31 16.60 -0.66
CA ARG A 291 -3.64 17.92 -0.75
C ARG A 291 -2.19 17.90 -0.29
N PHE A 292 -1.72 16.81 0.33
CA PHE A 292 -0.37 16.75 0.85
C PHE A 292 0.64 16.71 -0.30
N GLU A 293 1.82 17.26 -0.07
CA GLU A 293 2.93 17.15 -0.99
C GLU A 293 3.39 15.69 -1.04
N VAL A 294 3.45 15.11 -2.24
CA VAL A 294 4.00 13.77 -2.45
C VAL A 294 5.45 13.93 -2.90
N LEU A 295 6.36 13.44 -2.07
CA LEU A 295 7.79 13.53 -2.33
C LEU A 295 8.24 12.45 -3.33
N PRO A 296 9.40 12.64 -4.00
CA PRO A 296 9.97 11.61 -4.86
C PRO A 296 10.11 10.27 -4.12
N VAL A 297 10.11 9.18 -4.88
CA VAL A 297 10.33 7.85 -4.34
C VAL A 297 11.80 7.65 -4.02
N ASP A 298 12.07 7.30 -2.77
CA ASP A 298 13.41 6.92 -2.32
C ASP A 298 13.62 5.40 -2.48
N HIS A 299 14.89 5.02 -2.59
CA HIS A 299 15.32 3.64 -2.68
C HIS A 299 16.47 3.38 -1.69
N PRO A 300 16.45 2.29 -0.91
CA PRO A 300 17.59 1.93 -0.10
C PRO A 300 18.80 1.64 -0.98
N SER A 301 19.98 2.07 -0.53
CA SER A 301 21.24 1.73 -1.19
C SER A 301 21.57 0.25 -1.06
N GLY A 302 22.25 -0.32 -2.04
CA GLY A 302 22.66 -1.72 -2.03
C GLY A 302 23.36 -2.14 -3.31
N SER A 303 23.59 -3.43 -3.46
CA SER A 303 24.22 -4.02 -4.64
C SER A 303 23.48 -5.26 -5.13
N TYR A 304 23.48 -5.47 -6.44
CA TYR A 304 22.96 -6.68 -7.04
C TYR A 304 24.07 -7.72 -7.20
N GLU A 305 23.73 -8.97 -6.92
CA GLU A 305 24.60 -10.12 -7.17
C GLU A 305 23.78 -11.31 -7.70
N ILE A 306 24.45 -12.27 -8.34
CA ILE A 306 23.81 -13.51 -8.73
C ILE A 306 23.99 -14.52 -7.60
N GLY A 307 22.90 -14.93 -6.98
CA GLY A 307 22.90 -15.91 -5.92
C GLY A 307 23.30 -17.31 -6.38
N LYS A 308 23.57 -18.19 -5.44
CA LYS A 308 24.00 -19.59 -5.68
C LYS A 308 23.00 -20.39 -6.51
N ASN A 309 21.74 -20.01 -6.49
CA ASN A 309 20.64 -20.62 -7.24
C ASN A 309 20.46 -20.00 -8.65
N GLY A 310 21.33 -19.05 -9.05
CA GLY A 310 21.28 -18.36 -10.34
C GLY A 310 20.26 -17.24 -10.45
N TYR A 311 19.56 -16.88 -9.36
CA TYR A 311 18.65 -15.74 -9.34
C TYR A 311 19.36 -14.46 -8.90
N MET A 312 18.84 -13.32 -9.35
CA MET A 312 19.31 -12.01 -8.91
C MET A 312 18.95 -11.80 -7.43
N GLU A 313 19.90 -11.36 -6.64
CA GLU A 313 19.75 -10.99 -5.24
C GLU A 313 20.14 -9.52 -5.07
N PHE A 314 19.37 -8.76 -4.31
CA PHE A 314 19.72 -7.41 -3.91
C PHE A 314 20.15 -7.42 -2.43
N ARG A 315 21.39 -7.04 -2.19
CA ARG A 315 21.96 -6.90 -0.85
C ARG A 315 21.87 -5.42 -0.44
N MET A 316 20.86 -5.12 0.35
CA MET A 316 20.64 -3.78 0.88
C MET A 316 21.72 -3.42 1.91
N GLN A 317 22.18 -2.16 1.88
CA GLN A 317 22.99 -1.60 2.96
C GLN A 317 22.09 -1.35 4.17
N GLU A 318 22.38 -2.00 5.28
CA GLU A 318 21.59 -1.97 6.51
C GLU A 318 21.31 -0.53 6.98
N ASP A 319 22.36 0.30 7.05
CA ASP A 319 22.23 1.69 7.50
C ASP A 319 21.32 2.55 6.62
N SER A 320 21.27 2.31 5.32
CA SER A 320 20.53 3.18 4.39
C SER A 320 19.01 3.18 4.62
N ALA A 321 18.46 2.04 5.01
CA ALA A 321 17.03 1.92 5.33
C ALA A 321 16.71 2.50 6.70
N VAL A 322 17.59 2.26 7.68
CA VAL A 322 17.45 2.82 9.04
C VAL A 322 17.55 4.35 9.00
N GLU A 323 18.50 4.89 8.23
CA GLU A 323 18.62 6.34 8.05
C GLU A 323 17.34 6.96 7.45
N TRP A 324 16.76 6.32 6.43
CA TRP A 324 15.50 6.79 5.86
C TRP A 324 14.39 6.79 6.90
N VAL A 325 14.24 5.73 7.67
CA VAL A 325 13.26 5.61 8.76
C VAL A 325 13.44 6.75 9.77
N LEU A 326 14.66 6.98 10.23
CA LEU A 326 14.96 8.01 11.22
C LEU A 326 14.69 9.42 10.70
N GLN A 327 15.08 9.71 9.46
CA GLN A 327 14.90 11.03 8.85
C GLN A 327 13.43 11.39 8.64
N HIS A 328 12.59 10.42 8.29
CA HIS A 328 11.21 10.69 7.91
C HIS A 328 10.18 10.38 8.99
N LEU A 329 10.44 9.38 9.84
CA LEU A 329 9.46 8.92 10.84
C LEU A 329 9.80 9.34 12.27
N TYR A 330 11.01 9.84 12.51
CA TYR A 330 11.50 10.22 13.83
C TYR A 330 11.95 11.68 13.86
N THR A 331 12.05 12.23 15.06
CA THR A 331 12.65 13.54 15.34
C THR A 331 13.88 13.33 16.22
N LYS A 332 15.02 13.87 15.79
CA LYS A 332 16.25 13.85 16.58
C LYS A 332 16.05 14.71 17.82
N GLN A 333 16.32 14.15 18.97
CA GLN A 333 16.29 14.87 20.24
C GLN A 333 17.62 15.61 20.41
N SER A 334 17.53 16.87 20.81
CA SER A 334 18.69 17.74 21.07
C SER A 334 19.38 17.41 22.38
#